data_08dbb8b8f56d9d91666d41345d2c751b
#
_entry.id   08dbb8b8f56d9d91666d41345d2c751b
#
_cell.length_a   1.000
_cell.length_b   1.000
_cell.length_c   1.000
_cell.angle_alpha   90.00
_cell.angle_beta   90.00
_cell.angle_gamma   90.00
#
_symmetry.space_group_name_H-M   'P 1'
#
loop_
_entity.id
_entity.type
_entity.pdbx_description
1 polymer ?
#
loop_
_entity_poly.entity_id
_entity_poly.type
_entity_poly.pdbx_seq_one_letter_code
_entity_poly.pdbx_strand_id
1 'polypeptide(L)'
;MHHFIQTLKQSLQVRISIALILMFLPLSIIAGAFSYYQTYHEAEELQDDLLRQTAAYINPKTTDYTQIGSENHILIQTFGQEDTVPLSNTLGEGFHTIKSGVDDDDDDDDDEYRAYIHQTPQGKIAVLQETEYRDDLAATAAYQSVLPLLIALPLMILLTVWITYRAMRPVKTLSASLGQRRSDDLSPLDGEGVPSEIQGFVTAINQLLQRTGENIRRQQRFIADAAHELRSPLTALSLQAERLTKLPQSDEAREQIGLILQSIQRNRHLLEQLLTHARAQGSETQRNLTDISLQAQFRRVLQELMPLALNKQQDIGVAVENDIRIRADDTEIYTLIKTFTDNAIRYTPAGGRIDIGFSETPTTLTIWVEDDGPGIPAAERSRVTDAFYRILGTEQQGTGLGLSIADAIAKRYGGKLILADSRNFAHGLLMQAELNKQLLQAD
;
A
#
# COMPACT_ATOMS: atom_id res chain seq x y z
N MET A 1 -8.85 1.32 -19.89
CA MET A 1 -10.12 0.80 -19.39
C MET A 1 -10.01 -0.68 -18.95
N HIS A 2 -9.41 -1.59 -19.72
CA HIS A 2 -9.25 -3.01 -19.37
C HIS A 2 -8.40 -3.27 -18.11
N HIS A 3 -7.33 -2.53 -17.90
CA HIS A 3 -6.45 -2.65 -16.71
C HIS A 3 -7.14 -2.19 -15.42
N PHE A 4 -8.02 -1.18 -15.49
CA PHE A 4 -8.80 -0.67 -14.36
C PHE A 4 -9.88 -1.67 -13.91
N ILE A 5 -10.51 -2.37 -14.87
CA ILE A 5 -11.52 -3.41 -14.60
C ILE A 5 -10.87 -4.67 -14.00
N GLN A 6 -9.64 -5.02 -14.41
CA GLN A 6 -8.91 -6.16 -13.82
C GLN A 6 -8.45 -5.88 -12.38
N THR A 7 -7.99 -4.67 -12.07
CA THR A 7 -7.60 -4.30 -10.69
C THR A 7 -8.81 -4.21 -9.76
N LEU A 8 -9.97 -3.76 -10.24
CA LEU A 8 -11.23 -3.80 -9.50
C LEU A 8 -11.68 -5.25 -9.18
N LYS A 9 -11.52 -6.19 -10.12
CA LYS A 9 -11.86 -7.61 -9.91
C LYS A 9 -10.93 -8.32 -8.91
N GLN A 10 -9.72 -7.83 -8.68
CA GLN A 10 -8.75 -8.42 -7.73
C GLN A 10 -8.86 -7.83 -6.31
N SER A 11 -9.55 -6.72 -6.13
CA SER A 11 -9.72 -6.11 -4.81
C SER A 11 -10.70 -6.91 -3.95
N LEU A 12 -10.23 -7.46 -2.83
CA LEU A 12 -11.05 -8.18 -1.85
C LEU A 12 -12.23 -7.30 -1.38
N GLN A 13 -11.99 -6.00 -1.19
CA GLN A 13 -13.00 -5.01 -0.81
C GLN A 13 -14.16 -4.96 -1.81
N VAL A 14 -13.85 -4.89 -3.11
CA VAL A 14 -14.84 -4.85 -4.19
C VAL A 14 -15.61 -6.16 -4.26
N ARG A 15 -14.93 -7.30 -4.13
CA ARG A 15 -15.58 -8.63 -4.14
C ARG A 15 -16.57 -8.81 -2.99
N ILE A 16 -16.18 -8.40 -1.77
CA ILE A 16 -17.08 -8.46 -0.60
C ILE A 16 -18.27 -7.53 -0.81
N SER A 17 -18.05 -6.28 -1.24
CA SER A 17 -19.14 -5.33 -1.50
C SER A 17 -20.11 -5.85 -2.56
N ILE A 18 -19.62 -6.39 -3.67
CA ILE A 18 -20.45 -6.98 -4.73
C ILE A 18 -21.21 -8.20 -4.20
N ALA A 19 -20.58 -9.09 -3.44
CA ALA A 19 -21.23 -10.26 -2.88
C ALA A 19 -22.39 -9.89 -1.94
N LEU A 20 -22.18 -8.88 -1.08
CA LEU A 20 -23.24 -8.38 -0.19
C LEU A 20 -24.36 -7.71 -0.95
N ILE A 21 -24.07 -6.90 -1.97
CA ILE A 21 -25.10 -6.27 -2.83
C ILE A 21 -25.90 -7.35 -3.56
N LEU A 22 -25.25 -8.36 -4.13
CA LEU A 22 -25.91 -9.49 -4.79
C LEU A 22 -26.78 -10.31 -3.84
N MET A 23 -26.49 -10.33 -2.56
CA MET A 23 -27.32 -10.96 -1.54
C MET A 23 -28.52 -10.09 -1.14
N PHE A 24 -28.31 -8.80 -0.90
CA PHE A 24 -29.37 -7.90 -0.42
C PHE A 24 -30.36 -7.47 -1.49
N LEU A 25 -29.90 -7.31 -2.74
CA LEU A 25 -30.75 -6.85 -3.84
C LEU A 25 -31.93 -7.81 -4.12
N PRO A 26 -31.71 -9.13 -4.36
CA PRO A 26 -32.83 -10.05 -4.59
C PRO A 26 -33.71 -10.21 -3.35
N LEU A 27 -33.12 -10.18 -2.15
CA LEU A 27 -33.90 -10.26 -0.91
C LEU A 27 -34.85 -9.06 -0.77
N SER A 28 -34.39 -7.84 -1.09
CA SER A 28 -35.22 -6.63 -1.05
C SER A 28 -36.31 -6.65 -2.12
N ILE A 29 -36.02 -7.18 -3.32
CA ILE A 29 -37.02 -7.33 -4.40
C ILE A 29 -38.12 -8.32 -3.97
N ILE A 30 -37.71 -9.47 -3.42
CA ILE A 30 -38.69 -10.47 -2.91
C ILE A 30 -39.53 -9.91 -1.78
N ALA A 31 -38.90 -9.23 -0.82
CA ALA A 31 -39.63 -8.60 0.30
C ALA A 31 -40.59 -7.51 -0.18
N GLY A 32 -40.15 -6.68 -1.15
CA GLY A 32 -41.01 -5.64 -1.73
C GLY A 32 -42.17 -6.22 -2.52
N ALA A 33 -41.96 -7.25 -3.34
CA ALA A 33 -43.04 -7.93 -4.06
C ALA A 33 -44.01 -8.62 -3.12
N PHE A 34 -43.53 -9.25 -2.04
CA PHE A 34 -44.36 -9.87 -1.03
C PHE A 34 -45.20 -8.82 -0.27
N SER A 35 -44.58 -7.71 0.14
CA SER A 35 -45.26 -6.60 0.82
C SER A 35 -46.34 -5.99 -0.07
N TYR A 36 -46.04 -5.74 -1.34
CA TYR A 36 -47.00 -5.24 -2.32
C TYR A 36 -48.23 -6.16 -2.43
N TYR A 37 -47.95 -7.46 -2.70
CA TYR A 37 -48.99 -8.47 -2.88
C TYR A 37 -49.89 -8.60 -1.65
N GLN A 38 -49.29 -8.67 -0.46
CA GLN A 38 -50.05 -8.78 0.79
C GLN A 38 -50.91 -7.55 1.07
N THR A 39 -50.34 -6.34 0.91
CA THR A 39 -51.06 -5.09 1.19
C THR A 39 -52.18 -4.87 0.17
N TYR A 40 -51.97 -5.23 -1.10
CA TYR A 40 -52.97 -5.15 -2.12
C TYR A 40 -54.20 -6.04 -1.78
N HIS A 41 -53.97 -7.31 -1.45
CA HIS A 41 -55.07 -8.22 -1.05
C HIS A 41 -55.76 -7.82 0.26
N GLU A 42 -54.99 -7.36 1.23
CA GLU A 42 -55.56 -6.86 2.50
C GLU A 42 -56.44 -5.63 2.27
N ALA A 43 -56.08 -4.76 1.34
CA ALA A 43 -56.88 -3.60 0.96
C ALA A 43 -58.18 -4.03 0.24
N GLU A 44 -58.13 -5.04 -0.66
CA GLU A 44 -59.34 -5.60 -1.28
C GLU A 44 -60.29 -6.22 -0.25
N GLU A 45 -59.76 -7.03 0.70
CA GLU A 45 -60.56 -7.63 1.78
C GLU A 45 -61.22 -6.59 2.68
N LEU A 46 -60.47 -5.52 3.06
CA LEU A 46 -61.02 -4.41 3.85
C LEU A 46 -62.14 -3.68 3.14
N GLN A 47 -62.04 -3.50 1.81
CA GLN A 47 -63.08 -2.87 1.01
C GLN A 47 -64.33 -3.76 0.90
N ASP A 48 -64.17 -5.07 0.73
CA ASP A 48 -65.28 -6.04 0.74
C ASP A 48 -65.99 -6.04 2.12
N ASP A 49 -65.24 -6.02 3.23
CA ASP A 49 -65.83 -5.91 4.58
C ASP A 49 -66.56 -4.58 4.79
N LEU A 50 -66.06 -3.47 4.22
CA LEU A 50 -66.71 -2.17 4.29
C LEU A 50 -68.07 -2.18 3.55
N LEU A 51 -68.16 -2.75 2.34
CA LEU A 51 -69.38 -2.95 1.59
C LEU A 51 -70.41 -3.78 2.42
N ARG A 52 -69.96 -4.88 3.02
CA ARG A 52 -70.78 -5.76 3.86
C ARG A 52 -71.29 -5.07 5.10
N GLN A 53 -70.45 -4.32 5.81
CA GLN A 53 -70.84 -3.57 6.98
C GLN A 53 -71.82 -2.46 6.61
N THR A 54 -71.57 -1.72 5.54
CA THR A 54 -72.46 -0.67 5.04
C THR A 54 -73.87 -1.24 4.74
N ALA A 55 -73.91 -2.37 4.02
CA ALA A 55 -75.20 -3.02 3.72
C ALA A 55 -75.95 -3.47 4.95
N ALA A 56 -75.28 -3.91 6.03
CA ALA A 56 -75.90 -4.33 7.27
C ALA A 56 -76.57 -3.20 8.09
N TYR A 57 -76.10 -1.95 7.94
CA TYR A 57 -76.59 -0.77 8.66
C TYR A 57 -77.70 -0.01 7.91
N ILE A 58 -77.94 -0.29 6.65
CA ILE A 58 -78.89 0.41 5.81
C ILE A 58 -80.32 -0.19 6.01
N ASN A 59 -81.29 0.72 6.26
CA ASN A 59 -82.69 0.34 6.29
C ASN A 59 -83.42 0.87 5.05
N PRO A 60 -84.00 -0.01 4.17
CA PRO A 60 -84.63 0.37 2.90
C PRO A 60 -85.80 1.38 2.96
N LYS A 61 -86.41 1.60 4.11
CA LYS A 61 -87.58 2.45 4.25
C LYS A 61 -87.36 3.87 4.79
N THR A 62 -86.17 4.15 5.34
CA THR A 62 -85.96 5.37 6.12
C THR A 62 -84.85 6.26 5.66
N THR A 63 -84.13 5.88 4.67
CA THR A 63 -82.89 6.62 4.28
C THR A 63 -83.01 7.09 2.82
N ASP A 64 -82.83 8.39 2.61
CA ASP A 64 -82.64 8.96 1.27
C ASP A 64 -81.22 8.70 0.83
N TYR A 65 -81.04 7.76 -0.09
CA TYR A 65 -79.71 7.23 -0.46
C TYR A 65 -78.93 8.09 -1.46
N THR A 66 -79.58 9.12 -2.01
CA THR A 66 -79.02 10.02 -3.03
C THR A 66 -77.83 10.86 -2.53
N GLN A 67 -77.60 10.92 -1.21
CA GLN A 67 -76.51 11.69 -0.60
C GLN A 67 -75.43 10.82 0.13
N ILE A 68 -75.65 9.51 0.26
CA ILE A 68 -74.71 8.65 0.97
C ILE A 68 -73.77 8.04 -0.05
N GLY A 69 -72.58 8.56 -0.17
CA GLY A 69 -71.48 7.88 -0.91
C GLY A 69 -70.77 8.62 -2.01
N SER A 70 -71.16 9.88 -2.30
CA SER A 70 -70.52 10.64 -3.41
C SER A 70 -69.04 10.87 -3.19
N GLU A 71 -68.53 10.83 -1.96
CA GLU A 71 -67.06 10.98 -1.71
C GLU A 71 -66.29 9.66 -1.78
N ASN A 72 -66.96 8.48 -1.64
CA ASN A 72 -66.29 7.17 -1.60
C ASN A 72 -66.65 6.25 -2.79
N HIS A 73 -67.22 6.78 -3.86
CA HIS A 73 -67.67 5.99 -5.01
C HIS A 73 -68.53 4.77 -4.65
N ILE A 74 -69.32 4.88 -3.52
CA ILE A 74 -70.21 3.84 -3.06
C ILE A 74 -71.61 4.21 -3.53
N LEU A 75 -72.24 3.37 -4.35
CA LEU A 75 -73.60 3.49 -4.79
C LEU A 75 -74.46 2.52 -3.97
N ILE A 76 -75.63 2.99 -3.52
CA ILE A 76 -76.62 2.19 -2.78
C ILE A 76 -77.93 2.14 -3.56
N GLN A 77 -78.33 0.94 -3.95
CA GLN A 77 -79.59 0.75 -4.72
C GLN A 77 -80.51 -0.29 -4.03
N THR A 78 -81.79 -0.05 -4.16
CA THR A 78 -82.81 -1.03 -3.76
C THR A 78 -83.43 -1.65 -5.00
N PHE A 79 -83.57 -2.95 -5.02
CA PHE A 79 -84.17 -3.68 -6.15
C PHE A 79 -85.56 -3.20 -6.46
N GLY A 80 -85.84 -2.80 -7.74
CA GLY A 80 -87.16 -2.40 -8.22
C GLY A 80 -87.43 -0.89 -8.27
N GLN A 81 -86.45 -0.02 -8.01
CA GLN A 81 -86.43 1.43 -8.37
C GLN A 81 -85.66 1.68 -9.65
N GLU A 82 -85.76 2.89 -10.22
CA GLU A 82 -84.86 3.24 -11.37
C GLU A 82 -83.40 3.00 -11.02
N ASP A 83 -82.84 1.94 -11.59
CA ASP A 83 -81.51 1.46 -11.26
C ASP A 83 -80.48 2.24 -12.05
N THR A 84 -79.52 2.87 -11.37
CA THR A 84 -78.30 3.50 -12.00
C THR A 84 -77.42 2.44 -12.60
N VAL A 85 -77.37 1.26 -11.99
CA VAL A 85 -76.67 0.06 -12.51
C VAL A 85 -77.69 -1.06 -12.63
N PRO A 86 -77.76 -1.74 -13.80
CA PRO A 86 -78.82 -2.77 -14.04
C PRO A 86 -78.60 -4.00 -13.12
N LEU A 87 -79.46 -4.18 -12.12
CA LEU A 87 -79.41 -5.27 -11.17
C LEU A 87 -80.40 -6.39 -11.57
N SER A 88 -79.94 -7.60 -11.83
CA SER A 88 -80.81 -8.74 -12.06
C SER A 88 -81.41 -9.23 -10.78
N ASN A 89 -82.71 -9.35 -10.77
CA ASN A 89 -83.51 -9.87 -9.61
C ASN A 89 -83.11 -11.32 -9.21
N THR A 90 -82.39 -12.04 -10.05
CA THR A 90 -81.95 -13.38 -9.77
C THR A 90 -80.69 -13.47 -8.90
N LEU A 91 -80.00 -12.33 -8.62
CA LEU A 91 -78.82 -12.29 -7.79
C LEU A 91 -79.13 -12.64 -6.32
N GLY A 92 -78.41 -13.60 -5.78
CA GLY A 92 -78.49 -14.01 -4.37
C GLY A 92 -77.73 -13.11 -3.42
N GLU A 93 -77.87 -13.33 -2.10
CA GLU A 93 -77.11 -12.63 -1.07
C GLU A 93 -75.60 -12.97 -1.22
N GLY A 94 -74.73 -11.93 -1.12
CA GLY A 94 -73.30 -12.07 -1.21
C GLY A 94 -72.65 -11.10 -2.19
N PHE A 95 -71.36 -11.32 -2.45
CA PHE A 95 -70.54 -10.49 -3.38
C PHE A 95 -70.73 -10.90 -4.84
N HIS A 96 -70.93 -9.92 -5.68
CA HIS A 96 -71.09 -10.06 -7.11
C HIS A 96 -70.28 -8.99 -7.86
N THR A 97 -69.79 -9.26 -9.03
CA THR A 97 -69.21 -8.30 -9.95
C THR A 97 -70.21 -8.02 -11.05
N ILE A 98 -70.58 -6.78 -11.27
CA ILE A 98 -71.68 -6.35 -12.15
C ILE A 98 -71.09 -5.34 -13.15
N LYS A 99 -71.38 -5.56 -14.45
CA LYS A 99 -71.02 -4.61 -15.52
C LYS A 99 -72.17 -3.64 -15.75
N SER A 100 -71.90 -2.37 -15.81
CA SER A 100 -72.83 -1.33 -16.19
C SER A 100 -73.04 -1.45 -17.72
N GLY A 101 -74.12 -2.06 -18.12
CA GLY A 101 -74.50 -2.17 -19.52
C GLY A 101 -75.22 -0.95 -20.07
N VAL A 102 -74.77 0.27 -19.81
CA VAL A 102 -75.30 1.45 -20.47
C VAL A 102 -74.51 1.66 -21.74
N ASP A 103 -75.07 1.19 -22.88
CA ASP A 103 -74.60 1.52 -24.21
C ASP A 103 -74.70 3.02 -24.45
N ASP A 104 -73.70 3.81 -24.07
CA ASP A 104 -73.43 5.12 -24.62
C ASP A 104 -72.32 4.98 -25.65
N ASP A 105 -72.63 5.31 -26.90
CA ASP A 105 -71.93 4.99 -28.14
C ASP A 105 -70.54 5.66 -28.30
N ASP A 106 -69.86 6.20 -27.23
CA ASP A 106 -68.63 6.98 -27.42
C ASP A 106 -67.46 6.71 -26.52
N ASP A 107 -67.56 5.85 -25.44
CA ASP A 107 -66.38 5.48 -24.65
C ASP A 107 -66.44 3.99 -24.29
N ASP A 108 -65.34 3.24 -24.64
CA ASP A 108 -65.11 1.79 -24.44
C ASP A 108 -64.92 1.37 -22.94
N ASP A 109 -65.38 2.20 -21.99
CA ASP A 109 -65.29 1.92 -20.53
C ASP A 109 -66.60 1.33 -19.99
N ASP A 110 -66.78 0.01 -20.14
CA ASP A 110 -67.76 -0.78 -19.36
C ASP A 110 -67.39 -0.68 -17.86
N ASP A 111 -67.97 0.26 -17.12
CA ASP A 111 -67.75 0.40 -15.69
C ASP A 111 -68.13 -0.91 -14.96
N GLU A 112 -67.17 -1.50 -14.32
CA GLU A 112 -67.31 -2.73 -13.54
C GLU A 112 -67.47 -2.35 -12.07
N TYR A 113 -68.53 -2.87 -11.45
CA TYR A 113 -68.88 -2.61 -10.04
C TYR A 113 -68.77 -3.89 -9.21
N ARG A 114 -68.12 -3.79 -8.05
CA ARG A 114 -68.14 -4.80 -6.98
C ARG A 114 -69.36 -4.53 -6.11
N ALA A 115 -70.32 -5.43 -6.07
CA ALA A 115 -71.58 -5.29 -5.34
C ALA A 115 -71.68 -6.30 -4.20
N TYR A 116 -72.16 -5.85 -3.04
CA TYR A 116 -72.64 -6.74 -1.98
C TYR A 116 -74.13 -6.64 -1.88
N ILE A 117 -74.80 -7.79 -2.11
CA ILE A 117 -76.26 -7.87 -2.03
C ILE A 117 -76.64 -8.40 -0.65
N HIS A 118 -77.46 -7.60 0.09
CA HIS A 118 -77.97 -7.99 1.39
C HIS A 118 -79.49 -8.13 1.36
N GLN A 119 -79.94 -9.25 1.87
CA GLN A 119 -81.38 -9.51 1.92
C GLN A 119 -81.95 -9.11 3.30
N THR A 120 -82.86 -8.10 3.33
CA THR A 120 -83.50 -7.66 4.52
C THR A 120 -84.99 -8.10 4.52
N PRO A 121 -85.70 -8.12 5.69
CA PRO A 121 -87.13 -8.39 5.73
C PRO A 121 -88.02 -7.40 4.95
N GLN A 122 -87.41 -6.29 4.49
CA GLN A 122 -88.09 -5.16 3.83
C GLN A 122 -87.75 -5.05 2.33
N GLY A 123 -86.80 -5.89 1.80
CA GLY A 123 -86.37 -5.90 0.42
C GLY A 123 -84.85 -6.21 0.28
N LYS A 124 -84.40 -6.38 -0.96
CA LYS A 124 -82.99 -6.56 -1.25
C LYS A 124 -82.32 -5.19 -1.46
N ILE A 125 -81.15 -5.04 -0.91
CA ILE A 125 -80.28 -3.86 -1.07
C ILE A 125 -78.98 -4.30 -1.73
N ALA A 126 -78.47 -3.50 -2.68
CA ALA A 126 -77.15 -3.63 -3.25
C ALA A 126 -76.33 -2.41 -2.84
N VAL A 127 -75.16 -2.65 -2.29
CA VAL A 127 -74.12 -1.64 -2.07
C VAL A 127 -73.04 -1.93 -3.05
N LEU A 128 -72.76 -1.00 -3.96
CA LEU A 128 -71.86 -1.14 -5.07
C LEU A 128 -70.71 -0.15 -4.93
N GLN A 129 -69.53 -0.55 -5.39
CA GLN A 129 -68.36 0.33 -5.50
C GLN A 129 -67.68 0.03 -6.83
N GLU A 130 -67.24 1.07 -7.52
CA GLU A 130 -66.54 1.03 -8.78
C GLU A 130 -65.23 0.25 -8.64
N THR A 131 -64.96 -0.71 -9.53
CA THR A 131 -63.81 -1.60 -9.43
C THR A 131 -62.52 -0.84 -9.69
N GLU A 132 -62.52 0.13 -10.63
CA GLU A 132 -61.36 0.96 -10.93
C GLU A 132 -60.91 1.76 -9.71
N TYR A 133 -61.83 2.43 -9.02
CA TYR A 133 -61.53 3.15 -7.79
C TYR A 133 -60.99 2.24 -6.67
N ARG A 134 -61.50 1.01 -6.57
CA ARG A 134 -61.03 -0.01 -5.61
C ARG A 134 -59.62 -0.42 -5.89
N ASP A 135 -59.30 -0.69 -7.19
CA ASP A 135 -57.97 -1.10 -7.62
C ASP A 135 -56.96 -0.02 -7.42
N ASP A 136 -57.30 1.24 -7.75
CA ASP A 136 -56.46 2.41 -7.52
C ASP A 136 -56.14 2.61 -6.04
N LEU A 137 -57.13 2.46 -5.18
CA LEU A 137 -56.94 2.60 -3.73
C LEU A 137 -56.03 1.48 -3.18
N ALA A 138 -56.31 0.22 -3.60
CA ALA A 138 -55.50 -0.92 -3.21
C ALA A 138 -54.07 -0.81 -3.75
N ALA A 139 -53.90 -0.41 -5.01
CA ALA A 139 -52.57 -0.18 -5.61
C ALA A 139 -51.83 0.94 -4.88
N THR A 140 -52.48 2.06 -4.56
CA THR A 140 -51.87 3.17 -3.83
C THR A 140 -51.38 2.73 -2.44
N ALA A 141 -52.20 1.97 -1.69
CA ALA A 141 -51.80 1.43 -0.40
C ALA A 141 -50.62 0.47 -0.53
N ALA A 142 -50.62 -0.40 -1.56
CA ALA A 142 -49.57 -1.34 -1.86
C ALA A 142 -48.25 -0.61 -2.24
N TYR A 143 -48.30 0.44 -3.08
CA TYR A 143 -47.11 1.26 -3.41
C TYR A 143 -46.55 1.95 -2.17
N GLN A 144 -47.39 2.48 -1.29
CA GLN A 144 -46.93 3.09 -0.04
C GLN A 144 -46.22 2.10 0.89
N SER A 145 -46.62 0.84 0.89
CA SER A 145 -45.95 -0.22 1.67
C SER A 145 -44.55 -0.54 1.16
N VAL A 146 -44.26 -0.37 -0.15
CA VAL A 146 -42.95 -0.62 -0.79
C VAL A 146 -42.03 0.58 -0.67
N LEU A 147 -42.54 1.80 -0.55
CA LEU A 147 -41.73 3.02 -0.53
C LEU A 147 -40.63 3.02 0.54
N PRO A 148 -40.81 2.57 1.78
CA PRO A 148 -39.74 2.48 2.77
C PRO A 148 -38.60 1.52 2.34
N LEU A 149 -38.96 0.43 1.67
CA LEU A 149 -37.95 -0.55 1.14
C LEU A 149 -37.13 0.04 0.02
N LEU A 150 -37.74 0.84 -0.86
CA LEU A 150 -37.03 1.56 -1.95
C LEU A 150 -36.04 2.58 -1.41
N ILE A 151 -36.35 3.24 -0.28
CA ILE A 151 -35.42 4.18 0.38
C ILE A 151 -34.34 3.42 1.16
N ALA A 152 -34.67 2.32 1.81
CA ALA A 152 -33.73 1.52 2.59
C ALA A 152 -32.67 0.85 1.74
N LEU A 153 -32.98 0.42 0.52
CA LEU A 153 -32.06 -0.28 -0.38
C LEU A 153 -30.79 0.54 -0.71
N PRO A 154 -30.86 1.77 -1.24
CA PRO A 154 -29.67 2.57 -1.52
C PRO A 154 -28.91 2.91 -0.25
N LEU A 155 -29.60 3.14 0.88
CA LEU A 155 -28.96 3.39 2.17
C LEU A 155 -28.15 2.17 2.64
N MET A 156 -28.70 0.97 2.53
CA MET A 156 -28.00 -0.29 2.85
C MET A 156 -26.78 -0.51 1.96
N ILE A 157 -26.89 -0.24 0.66
CA ILE A 157 -25.75 -0.34 -0.27
C ILE A 157 -24.65 0.63 0.14
N LEU A 158 -24.99 1.87 0.42
CA LEU A 158 -24.05 2.91 0.81
C LEU A 158 -23.36 2.58 2.14
N LEU A 159 -24.11 2.10 3.12
CA LEU A 159 -23.59 1.65 4.42
C LEU A 159 -22.66 0.44 4.26
N THR A 160 -23.01 -0.53 3.43
CA THR A 160 -22.18 -1.71 3.16
C THR A 160 -20.84 -1.32 2.56
N VAL A 161 -20.85 -0.45 1.56
CA VAL A 161 -19.62 0.05 0.92
C VAL A 161 -18.77 0.84 1.94
N TRP A 162 -19.39 1.69 2.75
CA TRP A 162 -18.70 2.48 3.77
C TRP A 162 -18.06 1.61 4.86
N ILE A 163 -18.80 0.63 5.40
CA ILE A 163 -18.28 -0.31 6.42
C ILE A 163 -17.10 -1.11 5.84
N THR A 164 -17.25 -1.65 4.63
CA THR A 164 -16.19 -2.43 3.98
C THR A 164 -14.94 -1.58 3.70
N TYR A 165 -15.12 -0.33 3.27
CA TYR A 165 -14.02 0.62 3.07
C TYR A 165 -13.28 0.90 4.38
N ARG A 166 -14.03 1.18 5.46
CA ARG A 166 -13.45 1.48 6.78
C ARG A 166 -12.72 0.27 7.37
N ALA A 167 -13.28 -0.93 7.25
CA ALA A 167 -12.68 -2.17 7.75
C ALA A 167 -11.36 -2.54 7.02
N MET A 168 -11.25 -2.22 5.72
CA MET A 168 -10.05 -2.53 4.93
C MET A 168 -8.97 -1.44 4.95
N ARG A 169 -9.25 -0.26 5.50
CA ARG A 169 -8.30 0.85 5.57
C ARG A 169 -7.00 0.49 6.30
N PRO A 170 -7.01 -0.15 7.49
CA PRO A 170 -5.79 -0.52 8.22
C PRO A 170 -4.90 -1.48 7.43
N VAL A 171 -5.51 -2.41 6.67
CA VAL A 171 -4.77 -3.37 5.84
C VAL A 171 -4.01 -2.66 4.72
N LYS A 172 -4.64 -1.67 4.08
CA LYS A 172 -4.00 -0.87 3.03
C LYS A 172 -2.84 -0.03 3.56
N THR A 173 -3.02 0.61 4.74
CA THR A 173 -1.94 1.38 5.39
C THR A 173 -0.78 0.48 5.77
N LEU A 174 -1.04 -0.70 6.32
CA LEU A 174 -0.01 -1.66 6.67
C LEU A 174 0.76 -2.15 5.42
N SER A 175 0.06 -2.46 4.33
CA SER A 175 0.68 -2.86 3.07
C SER A 175 1.53 -1.75 2.46
N ALA A 176 1.06 -0.50 2.51
CA ALA A 176 1.80 0.66 2.01
C ALA A 176 3.06 0.92 2.84
N SER A 177 2.96 0.85 4.17
CA SER A 177 4.12 1.01 5.07
C SER A 177 5.19 -0.05 4.84
N LEU A 178 4.78 -1.32 4.60
CA LEU A 178 5.69 -2.39 4.23
C LEU A 178 6.38 -2.16 2.89
N GLY A 179 5.62 -1.71 1.88
CA GLY A 179 6.16 -1.47 0.53
C GLY A 179 7.11 -0.27 0.42
N GLN A 180 7.01 0.69 1.35
CA GLN A 180 7.87 1.88 1.40
C GLN A 180 9.09 1.71 2.30
N ARG A 181 9.19 0.59 3.05
CA ARG A 181 10.33 0.32 3.91
C ARG A 181 11.59 0.09 3.11
N ARG A 182 12.68 0.60 3.63
CA ARG A 182 14.02 0.28 3.14
C ARG A 182 14.34 -1.17 3.49
N SER A 183 15.20 -1.80 2.70
CA SER A 183 15.60 -3.21 2.88
C SER A 183 16.30 -3.47 4.23
N ASP A 184 16.81 -2.43 4.87
CA ASP A 184 17.53 -2.46 6.15
C ASP A 184 16.66 -2.11 7.37
N ASP A 185 15.42 -1.63 7.15
CA ASP A 185 14.48 -1.30 8.22
C ASP A 185 13.78 -2.56 8.75
N LEU A 186 14.30 -3.08 9.86
CA LEU A 186 13.77 -4.24 10.59
C LEU A 186 12.96 -3.83 11.82
N SER A 187 12.54 -2.57 11.95
CA SER A 187 11.69 -2.11 13.05
C SER A 187 10.35 -2.86 13.06
N PRO A 188 9.74 -3.09 14.22
CA PRO A 188 8.44 -3.76 14.27
C PRO A 188 7.37 -2.93 13.58
N LEU A 189 6.39 -3.61 12.98
CA LEU A 189 5.19 -3.00 12.44
C LEU A 189 4.28 -2.59 13.59
N ASP A 190 3.72 -1.38 13.49
CA ASP A 190 2.70 -0.94 14.40
C ASP A 190 1.39 -1.71 14.15
N GLY A 191 0.86 -2.34 15.18
CA GLY A 191 -0.39 -3.09 15.16
C GLY A 191 -1.58 -2.32 15.70
N GLU A 192 -1.45 -1.04 16.05
CA GLU A 192 -2.56 -0.24 16.55
C GLU A 192 -3.67 -0.07 15.49
N GLY A 193 -4.90 -0.36 15.87
CA GLY A 193 -6.07 -0.25 15.01
C GLY A 193 -6.23 -1.34 13.94
N VAL A 194 -5.41 -2.38 13.96
CA VAL A 194 -5.53 -3.52 13.05
C VAL A 194 -6.59 -4.50 13.59
N PRO A 195 -7.53 -5.00 12.75
CA PRO A 195 -8.51 -6.01 13.15
C PRO A 195 -7.86 -7.26 13.77
N SER A 196 -8.52 -7.87 14.74
CA SER A 196 -8.04 -9.06 15.48
C SER A 196 -7.63 -10.20 14.56
N GLU A 197 -8.34 -10.38 13.45
CA GLU A 197 -8.11 -11.41 12.44
C GLU A 197 -6.77 -11.25 11.72
N ILE A 198 -6.21 -10.04 11.72
CA ILE A 198 -4.95 -9.69 11.04
C ILE A 198 -3.81 -9.51 12.04
N GLN A 199 -4.10 -9.32 13.33
CA GLN A 199 -3.07 -9.18 14.37
C GLN A 199 -2.10 -10.37 14.41
N GLY A 200 -2.60 -11.59 14.19
CA GLY A 200 -1.76 -12.79 14.08
C GLY A 200 -0.74 -12.69 12.94
N PHE A 201 -1.14 -12.12 11.81
CA PHE A 201 -0.25 -11.90 10.66
C PHE A 201 0.82 -10.83 10.96
N VAL A 202 0.42 -9.70 11.59
CA VAL A 202 1.37 -8.65 12.02
C VAL A 202 2.39 -9.20 13.01
N THR A 203 1.94 -10.02 13.99
CA THR A 203 2.81 -10.68 14.95
C THR A 203 3.80 -11.61 14.26
N ALA A 204 3.36 -12.42 13.31
CA ALA A 204 4.22 -13.32 12.55
C ALA A 204 5.28 -12.56 11.74
N ILE A 205 4.91 -11.45 11.09
CA ILE A 205 5.87 -10.58 10.38
C ILE A 205 6.87 -10.00 11.37
N ASN A 206 6.43 -9.46 12.50
CA ASN A 206 7.32 -8.88 13.51
C ASN A 206 8.32 -9.91 14.05
N GLN A 207 7.89 -11.16 14.28
CA GLN A 207 8.78 -12.26 14.66
C GLN A 207 9.81 -12.59 13.56
N LEU A 208 9.39 -12.54 12.28
CA LEU A 208 10.29 -12.76 11.15
C LEU A 208 11.33 -11.64 11.04
N LEU A 209 10.92 -10.37 11.18
CA LEU A 209 11.82 -9.22 11.19
C LEU A 209 12.82 -9.32 12.35
N GLN A 210 12.35 -9.67 13.56
CA GLN A 210 13.21 -9.88 14.72
C GLN A 210 14.24 -10.98 14.48
N ARG A 211 13.81 -12.17 14.00
CA ARG A 211 14.72 -13.30 13.72
C ARG A 211 15.75 -12.93 12.65
N THR A 212 15.34 -12.21 11.64
CA THR A 212 16.24 -11.71 10.57
C THR A 212 17.29 -10.77 11.16
N GLY A 213 16.88 -9.82 11.99
CA GLY A 213 17.79 -8.91 12.70
C GLY A 213 18.76 -9.62 13.64
N GLU A 214 18.30 -10.65 14.36
CA GLU A 214 19.17 -11.46 15.19
C GLU A 214 20.20 -12.25 14.39
N ASN A 215 19.79 -12.82 13.24
CA ASN A 215 20.70 -13.55 12.36
C ASN A 215 21.77 -12.63 11.79
N ILE A 216 21.41 -11.44 11.30
CA ILE A 216 22.37 -10.45 10.81
C ILE A 216 23.36 -10.08 11.93
N ARG A 217 22.89 -9.81 13.14
CA ARG A 217 23.76 -9.50 14.30
C ARG A 217 24.68 -10.66 14.70
N ARG A 218 24.21 -11.91 14.59
CA ARG A 218 25.06 -13.10 14.84
C ARG A 218 26.14 -13.24 13.77
N GLN A 219 25.78 -13.05 12.51
CA GLN A 219 26.73 -13.10 11.39
C GLN A 219 27.81 -12.04 11.52
N GLN A 220 27.45 -10.81 11.90
CA GLN A 220 28.39 -9.72 12.13
C GLN A 220 29.35 -10.00 13.27
N ARG A 221 28.84 -10.51 14.42
CA ARG A 221 29.69 -10.93 15.55
C ARG A 221 30.65 -12.02 15.12
N PHE A 222 30.15 -13.04 14.42
CA PHE A 222 31.02 -14.13 13.93
C PHE A 222 32.15 -13.60 13.04
N ILE A 223 31.86 -12.67 12.11
CA ILE A 223 32.89 -12.05 11.26
C ILE A 223 33.90 -11.25 12.10
N ALA A 224 33.42 -10.50 13.10
CA ALA A 224 34.27 -9.72 13.99
C ALA A 224 35.22 -10.61 14.83
N ASP A 225 34.68 -11.67 15.42
CA ASP A 225 35.43 -12.62 16.23
C ASP A 225 36.44 -13.39 15.38
N ALA A 226 36.02 -13.92 14.24
CA ALA A 226 36.89 -14.62 13.31
C ALA A 226 38.07 -13.74 12.85
N ALA A 227 37.84 -12.47 12.59
CA ALA A 227 38.90 -11.57 12.19
C ALA A 227 39.85 -11.22 13.33
N HIS A 228 39.39 -11.12 14.57
CA HIS A 228 40.24 -10.98 15.74
C HIS A 228 41.16 -12.20 15.90
N GLU A 229 40.60 -13.40 15.78
CA GLU A 229 41.32 -14.66 15.88
C GLU A 229 42.30 -14.89 14.74
N LEU A 230 42.03 -14.37 13.52
CA LEU A 230 42.94 -14.45 12.39
C LEU A 230 44.05 -13.40 12.42
N ARG A 231 43.87 -12.24 13.06
CA ARG A 231 44.87 -11.20 13.16
C ARG A 231 46.13 -11.67 13.91
N SER A 232 45.94 -12.41 15.00
CA SER A 232 47.00 -12.92 15.87
C SER A 232 47.96 -13.85 15.13
N PRO A 233 47.54 -14.93 14.45
CA PRO A 233 48.44 -15.80 13.68
C PRO A 233 49.12 -15.10 12.50
N LEU A 234 48.43 -14.18 11.80
CA LEU A 234 49.02 -13.40 10.73
C LEU A 234 50.16 -12.50 11.24
N THR A 235 49.98 -11.89 12.43
CA THR A 235 51.02 -11.10 13.07
C THR A 235 52.25 -11.98 13.44
N ALA A 236 51.98 -13.15 13.98
CA ALA A 236 53.04 -14.11 14.31
C ALA A 236 53.82 -14.57 13.06
N LEU A 237 53.12 -14.88 11.95
CA LEU A 237 53.74 -15.25 10.67
C LEU A 237 54.58 -14.09 10.10
N SER A 238 54.09 -12.85 10.18
CA SER A 238 54.82 -11.65 9.75
C SER A 238 56.14 -11.51 10.51
N LEU A 239 56.08 -11.63 11.85
CA LEU A 239 57.28 -11.55 12.70
C LEU A 239 58.29 -12.69 12.43
N GLN A 240 57.80 -13.90 12.15
CA GLN A 240 58.67 -15.01 11.80
C GLN A 240 59.35 -14.77 10.43
N ALA A 241 58.60 -14.34 9.42
CA ALA A 241 59.14 -14.01 8.11
C ALA A 241 60.11 -12.83 8.18
N GLU A 242 59.84 -11.78 8.97
CA GLU A 242 60.76 -10.67 9.21
C GLU A 242 62.07 -11.11 9.92
N ARG A 243 62.00 -12.08 10.84
CA ARG A 243 63.19 -12.67 11.47
C ARG A 243 64.04 -13.41 10.45
N LEU A 244 63.42 -14.13 9.50
CA LEU A 244 64.13 -14.83 8.45
C LEU A 244 64.88 -13.87 7.52
N THR A 245 64.38 -12.67 7.24
CA THR A 245 65.11 -11.66 6.43
C THR A 245 66.39 -11.17 7.07
N LYS A 246 66.56 -11.29 8.39
CA LYS A 246 67.74 -10.86 9.13
C LYS A 246 68.86 -11.92 9.20
N LEU A 247 68.58 -13.16 8.80
CA LEU A 247 69.56 -14.26 8.77
C LEU A 247 70.35 -14.23 7.46
N PRO A 248 71.61 -14.74 7.43
CA PRO A 248 72.34 -14.95 6.21
C PRO A 248 71.58 -15.93 5.29
N GLN A 249 71.30 -15.54 4.05
CA GLN A 249 70.56 -16.34 3.10
C GLN A 249 70.94 -16.04 1.64
N SER A 250 70.60 -16.95 0.73
CA SER A 250 70.71 -16.73 -0.68
C SER A 250 69.80 -15.66 -1.21
N ASP A 251 70.09 -15.03 -2.32
CA ASP A 251 69.21 -14.01 -2.93
C ASP A 251 67.83 -14.58 -3.31
N GLU A 252 67.80 -15.84 -3.77
CA GLU A 252 66.58 -16.57 -4.07
C GLU A 252 65.67 -16.74 -2.79
N ALA A 253 66.32 -17.09 -1.66
CA ALA A 253 65.59 -17.22 -0.38
C ALA A 253 65.04 -15.86 0.11
N ARG A 254 65.80 -14.77 -0.11
CA ARG A 254 65.39 -13.42 0.23
C ARG A 254 64.20 -12.98 -0.61
N GLU A 255 64.18 -13.29 -1.91
CA GLU A 255 63.04 -13.02 -2.81
C GLU A 255 61.78 -13.78 -2.36
N GLN A 256 61.93 -15.09 -2.05
CA GLN A 256 60.79 -15.90 -1.59
C GLN A 256 60.19 -15.40 -0.25
N ILE A 257 61.04 -14.98 0.68
CA ILE A 257 60.59 -14.39 1.94
C ILE A 257 59.86 -13.06 1.69
N GLY A 258 60.33 -12.25 0.75
CA GLY A 258 59.68 -11.03 0.29
C GLY A 258 58.24 -11.29 -0.21
N LEU A 259 58.07 -12.32 -1.05
CA LEU A 259 56.78 -12.75 -1.55
C LEU A 259 55.84 -13.24 -0.44
N ILE A 260 56.37 -13.97 0.56
CA ILE A 260 55.63 -14.41 1.74
C ILE A 260 55.14 -13.21 2.56
N LEU A 261 56.01 -12.25 2.87
CA LEU A 261 55.66 -11.04 3.61
C LEU A 261 54.60 -10.22 2.86
N GLN A 262 54.71 -10.07 1.56
CA GLN A 262 53.73 -9.39 0.73
C GLN A 262 52.33 -10.11 0.82
N SER A 263 52.33 -11.45 0.81
CA SER A 263 51.13 -12.27 0.89
C SER A 263 50.44 -12.13 2.28
N ILE A 264 51.23 -12.10 3.36
CA ILE A 264 50.75 -11.88 4.70
C ILE A 264 50.14 -10.50 4.83
N GLN A 265 50.78 -9.45 4.33
CA GLN A 265 50.24 -8.08 4.33
C GLN A 265 48.94 -7.98 3.56
N ARG A 266 48.86 -8.65 2.39
CA ARG A 266 47.65 -8.71 1.59
C ARG A 266 46.49 -9.35 2.35
N ASN A 267 46.72 -10.51 3.00
CA ASN A 267 45.72 -11.21 3.78
C ASN A 267 45.26 -10.39 5.00
N ARG A 268 46.15 -9.68 5.66
CA ARG A 268 45.82 -8.75 6.75
C ARG A 268 44.95 -7.62 6.27
N HIS A 269 45.23 -7.01 5.15
CA HIS A 269 44.42 -5.94 4.55
C HIS A 269 43.02 -6.43 4.13
N LEU A 270 42.94 -7.64 3.53
CA LEU A 270 41.65 -8.29 3.23
C LEU A 270 40.81 -8.48 4.47
N LEU A 271 41.41 -8.96 5.57
CA LEU A 271 40.70 -9.17 6.83
C LEU A 271 40.18 -7.87 7.41
N GLU A 272 40.94 -6.77 7.39
CA GLU A 272 40.53 -5.45 7.83
C GLU A 272 39.40 -4.89 6.98
N GLN A 273 39.41 -5.11 5.66
CA GLN A 273 38.30 -4.71 4.77
C GLN A 273 37.01 -5.52 5.01
N LEU A 274 37.13 -6.85 5.23
CA LEU A 274 35.97 -7.68 5.61
C LEU A 274 35.30 -7.20 6.89
N LEU A 275 36.10 -6.86 7.91
CA LEU A 275 35.61 -6.30 9.17
C LEU A 275 34.90 -4.98 8.97
N THR A 276 35.48 -4.09 8.17
CA THR A 276 34.91 -2.78 7.89
C THR A 276 33.58 -2.93 7.12
N HIS A 277 33.55 -3.84 6.14
CA HIS A 277 32.32 -4.15 5.41
C HIS A 277 31.22 -4.72 6.33
N ALA A 278 31.57 -5.68 7.18
CA ALA A 278 30.61 -6.26 8.13
C ALA A 278 30.07 -5.22 9.13
N ARG A 279 30.91 -4.28 9.59
CA ARG A 279 30.49 -3.17 10.45
C ARG A 279 29.60 -2.18 9.72
N ALA A 280 29.91 -1.84 8.47
CA ALA A 280 29.12 -0.92 7.67
C ALA A 280 27.71 -1.47 7.32
N GLN A 281 27.53 -2.79 7.28
CA GLN A 281 26.23 -3.44 7.13
C GLN A 281 25.44 -3.56 8.44
N GLY A 282 25.98 -3.12 9.59
CA GLY A 282 25.34 -3.22 10.89
C GLY A 282 24.28 -2.13 11.15
N SER A 283 23.36 -2.46 12.04
CA SER A 283 22.28 -1.56 12.48
C SER A 283 22.80 -0.30 13.19
N GLU A 284 22.05 0.80 13.16
CA GLU A 284 22.38 2.15 13.67
C GLU A 284 22.79 2.24 15.15
N THR A 285 22.61 1.19 15.93
CA THR A 285 22.64 1.21 17.40
C THR A 285 24.04 1.40 18.03
N GLN A 286 25.13 1.52 17.25
CA GLN A 286 26.50 1.65 17.80
C GLN A 286 27.38 2.65 17.03
N ARG A 287 26.83 3.80 16.61
CA ARG A 287 27.67 4.86 16.04
C ARG A 287 28.30 5.67 17.17
N ASN A 288 29.61 5.84 17.10
CA ASN A 288 30.30 6.83 17.94
C ASN A 288 30.32 8.18 17.19
N LEU A 289 29.20 8.91 17.25
CA LEU A 289 29.08 10.18 16.56
C LEU A 289 29.90 11.25 17.29
N THR A 290 30.87 11.81 16.59
CA THR A 290 31.74 12.90 17.04
C THR A 290 31.73 14.06 16.05
N ASP A 291 32.05 15.25 16.51
CA ASP A 291 32.20 16.42 15.64
C ASP A 291 33.55 16.30 14.91
N ILE A 292 33.50 16.14 13.60
CA ILE A 292 34.68 15.98 12.74
C ILE A 292 34.75 17.11 11.72
N SER A 293 35.98 17.55 11.42
CA SER A 293 36.30 18.47 10.35
C SER A 293 36.63 17.65 9.08
N LEU A 294 35.97 17.91 7.96
CA LEU A 294 36.27 17.23 6.70
C LEU A 294 37.69 17.55 6.19
N GLN A 295 38.15 18.81 6.37
CA GLN A 295 39.52 19.19 6.01
C GLN A 295 40.57 18.39 6.82
N ALA A 296 40.27 18.15 8.12
CA ALA A 296 41.16 17.31 8.93
C ALA A 296 41.20 15.87 8.44
N GLN A 297 40.03 15.30 8.00
CA GLN A 297 39.99 13.96 7.43
C GLN A 297 40.72 13.86 6.11
N PHE A 298 40.53 14.81 5.20
CA PHE A 298 41.28 14.83 3.92
C PHE A 298 42.79 14.89 4.18
N ARG A 299 43.23 15.76 5.10
CA ARG A 299 44.66 15.85 5.44
C ARG A 299 45.20 14.53 5.99
N ARG A 300 44.45 13.87 6.87
CA ARG A 300 44.83 12.57 7.45
C ARG A 300 44.98 11.49 6.37
N VAL A 301 44.01 11.41 5.43
CA VAL A 301 44.06 10.46 4.32
C VAL A 301 45.23 10.77 3.38
N LEU A 302 45.43 12.03 3.04
CA LEU A 302 46.56 12.44 2.19
C LEU A 302 47.90 12.13 2.85
N GLN A 303 48.09 12.38 4.15
CA GLN A 303 49.31 12.04 4.86
C GLN A 303 49.63 10.54 4.77
N GLU A 304 48.63 9.66 4.81
CA GLU A 304 48.85 8.22 4.72
C GLU A 304 49.12 7.77 3.29
N LEU A 305 48.42 8.30 2.29
CA LEU A 305 48.46 7.85 0.92
C LEU A 305 49.47 8.59 0.01
N MET A 306 49.99 9.75 0.45
CA MET A 306 50.95 10.56 -0.28
C MET A 306 52.20 9.79 -0.77
N PRO A 307 52.79 8.88 0.04
CA PRO A 307 53.94 8.09 -0.46
C PRO A 307 53.62 7.24 -1.69
N LEU A 308 52.36 6.76 -1.78
CA LEU A 308 51.92 5.96 -2.94
C LEU A 308 51.72 6.84 -4.18
N ALA A 309 51.15 8.02 -4.03
CA ALA A 309 50.96 8.99 -5.10
C ALA A 309 52.33 9.51 -5.62
N LEU A 310 53.23 9.84 -4.71
CA LEU A 310 54.61 10.29 -5.07
C LEU A 310 55.38 9.23 -5.83
N ASN A 311 55.29 7.96 -5.46
CA ASN A 311 55.93 6.85 -6.20
C ASN A 311 55.44 6.75 -7.65
N LYS A 312 54.22 7.20 -7.94
CA LYS A 312 53.63 7.30 -9.27
C LYS A 312 53.79 8.70 -9.90
N GLN A 313 54.42 9.63 -9.22
CA GLN A 313 54.53 11.04 -9.66
C GLN A 313 53.16 11.69 -9.92
N GLN A 314 52.14 11.28 -9.22
CA GLN A 314 50.75 11.79 -9.36
C GLN A 314 50.60 13.13 -8.60
N ASP A 315 49.84 14.06 -9.19
CA ASP A 315 49.44 15.31 -8.54
C ASP A 315 48.12 15.06 -7.80
N ILE A 316 48.16 15.16 -6.47
CA ILE A 316 46.99 14.92 -5.63
C ILE A 316 46.79 16.07 -4.65
N GLY A 317 45.55 16.60 -4.59
CA GLY A 317 45.23 17.73 -3.72
C GLY A 317 43.78 17.84 -3.34
N VAL A 318 43.54 18.72 -2.37
CA VAL A 318 42.17 19.09 -1.94
C VAL A 318 41.72 20.32 -2.73
N ALA A 319 40.67 20.18 -3.51
CA ALA A 319 40.15 21.20 -4.42
C ALA A 319 39.24 22.25 -3.70
N VAL A 320 38.95 22.08 -2.41
CA VAL A 320 38.10 22.98 -1.61
C VAL A 320 38.89 23.62 -0.47
N GLU A 321 38.80 24.92 -0.36
CA GLU A 321 39.51 25.70 0.71
C GLU A 321 38.74 25.77 2.02
N ASN A 322 37.39 25.72 1.94
CA ASN A 322 36.50 25.83 3.12
C ASN A 322 36.51 24.53 3.92
N ASP A 323 36.32 24.64 5.24
CA ASP A 323 36.09 23.49 6.11
C ASP A 323 34.60 23.41 6.48
N ILE A 324 34.10 22.19 6.65
CA ILE A 324 32.78 21.91 7.21
C ILE A 324 32.94 20.94 8.37
N ARG A 325 32.21 21.21 9.44
CA ARG A 325 32.08 20.29 10.58
C ARG A 325 30.80 19.51 10.47
N ILE A 326 30.90 18.20 10.67
CA ILE A 326 29.77 17.27 10.61
C ILE A 326 29.82 16.37 11.84
N ARG A 327 28.66 15.91 12.30
CA ARG A 327 28.55 14.93 13.37
C ARG A 327 28.41 13.54 12.77
N ALA A 328 29.48 12.78 12.78
CA ALA A 328 29.55 11.47 12.14
C ALA A 328 30.52 10.53 12.90
N ASP A 329 30.56 9.26 12.50
CA ASP A 329 31.59 8.33 12.97
C ASP A 329 32.90 8.62 12.25
N ASP A 330 33.93 9.00 13.02
CA ASP A 330 35.26 9.35 12.50
C ASP A 330 35.86 8.26 11.61
N THR A 331 35.71 7.03 12.02
CA THR A 331 36.26 5.86 11.28
C THR A 331 35.53 5.64 9.96
N GLU A 332 34.21 5.83 9.91
CA GLU A 332 33.41 5.64 8.70
C GLU A 332 33.75 6.70 7.65
N ILE A 333 33.76 7.96 8.04
CA ILE A 333 34.07 9.05 7.10
C ILE A 333 35.54 8.96 6.62
N TYR A 334 36.45 8.66 7.53
CA TYR A 334 37.85 8.39 7.15
C TYR A 334 37.97 7.23 6.13
N THR A 335 37.29 6.12 6.39
CA THR A 335 37.28 4.95 5.51
C THR A 335 36.72 5.26 4.13
N LEU A 336 35.62 6.02 4.07
CA LEU A 336 34.99 6.46 2.84
C LEU A 336 35.95 7.26 1.97
N ILE A 337 36.56 8.32 2.55
CA ILE A 337 37.52 9.19 1.86
C ILE A 337 38.74 8.39 1.42
N LYS A 338 39.33 7.57 2.32
CA LYS A 338 40.48 6.73 2.03
C LYS A 338 40.20 5.74 0.90
N THR A 339 39.03 5.13 0.90
CA THR A 339 38.67 4.17 -0.15
C THR A 339 38.59 4.82 -1.52
N PHE A 340 37.99 6.01 -1.63
CA PHE A 340 37.96 6.74 -2.89
C PHE A 340 39.35 7.16 -3.33
N THR A 341 40.14 7.70 -2.41
CA THR A 341 41.49 8.19 -2.70
C THR A 341 42.45 7.06 -3.10
N ASP A 342 42.43 5.93 -2.36
CA ASP A 342 43.26 4.74 -2.70
C ASP A 342 42.86 4.18 -4.08
N ASN A 343 41.56 4.17 -4.39
CA ASN A 343 41.06 3.75 -5.68
C ASN A 343 41.58 4.68 -6.82
N ALA A 344 41.48 5.99 -6.63
CA ALA A 344 41.99 6.98 -7.57
C ALA A 344 43.50 6.80 -7.79
N ILE A 345 44.31 6.72 -6.73
CA ILE A 345 45.77 6.52 -6.83
C ILE A 345 46.13 5.23 -7.59
N ARG A 346 45.37 4.15 -7.37
CA ARG A 346 45.60 2.86 -8.02
C ARG A 346 45.39 2.91 -9.52
N TYR A 347 44.28 3.50 -9.95
CA TYR A 347 43.82 3.44 -11.34
C TYR A 347 44.32 4.62 -12.19
N THR A 348 44.65 5.73 -11.57
CA THR A 348 45.32 6.87 -12.26
C THR A 348 46.72 6.48 -12.75
N PRO A 349 47.08 6.78 -14.00
CA PRO A 349 48.44 6.58 -14.53
C PRO A 349 49.51 7.36 -13.78
N ALA A 350 50.74 7.02 -14.02
CA ALA A 350 51.86 7.82 -13.51
C ALA A 350 51.84 9.23 -14.14
N GLY A 351 52.04 10.27 -13.32
CA GLY A 351 51.98 11.67 -13.72
C GLY A 351 50.53 12.23 -13.82
N GLY A 352 49.51 11.43 -13.52
CA GLY A 352 48.12 11.88 -13.56
C GLY A 352 47.71 12.70 -12.36
N ARG A 353 46.48 13.18 -12.37
CA ARG A 353 45.94 14.12 -11.38
C ARG A 353 44.71 13.57 -10.65
N ILE A 354 44.61 13.89 -9.34
CA ILE A 354 43.56 13.47 -8.46
C ILE A 354 43.12 14.66 -7.60
N ASP A 355 41.86 15.06 -7.71
CA ASP A 355 41.24 16.12 -6.93
C ASP A 355 40.27 15.52 -5.92
N ILE A 356 40.34 16.00 -4.67
CA ILE A 356 39.47 15.55 -3.56
C ILE A 356 38.70 16.74 -3.06
N GLY A 357 37.41 16.54 -2.72
CA GLY A 357 36.62 17.63 -2.20
C GLY A 357 35.26 17.23 -1.64
N PHE A 358 34.51 18.25 -1.29
CA PHE A 358 33.11 18.11 -0.94
C PHE A 358 32.29 19.25 -1.56
N SER A 359 30.98 19.03 -1.65
CA SER A 359 30.00 20.04 -1.97
C SER A 359 28.77 19.86 -1.09
N GLU A 360 28.07 20.94 -0.78
CA GLU A 360 26.90 20.87 0.06
C GLU A 360 25.69 21.55 -0.60
N THR A 361 24.51 21.00 -0.32
CA THR A 361 23.21 21.58 -0.59
C THR A 361 22.44 21.75 0.74
N PRO A 362 21.25 22.33 0.77
CA PRO A 362 20.47 22.40 2.01
C PRO A 362 20.15 21.04 2.63
N THR A 363 20.07 19.97 1.81
CA THR A 363 19.65 18.64 2.27
C THR A 363 20.75 17.57 2.18
N THR A 364 21.81 17.82 1.41
CA THR A 364 22.82 16.80 1.08
C THR A 364 24.23 17.34 1.27
N LEU A 365 25.10 16.52 1.81
CA LEU A 365 26.56 16.67 1.76
C LEU A 365 27.09 15.64 0.80
N THR A 366 27.90 16.05 -0.19
CA THR A 366 28.54 15.16 -1.15
C THR A 366 30.04 15.20 -0.97
N ILE A 367 30.65 14.07 -0.59
CA ILE A 367 32.12 13.88 -0.56
C ILE A 367 32.50 13.24 -1.89
N TRP A 368 33.52 13.78 -2.55
CA TRP A 368 33.89 13.31 -3.87
C TRP A 368 35.42 13.23 -4.07
N VAL A 369 35.83 12.32 -4.95
CA VAL A 369 37.19 12.20 -5.50
C VAL A 369 37.06 12.07 -6.99
N GLU A 370 37.84 12.86 -7.74
CA GLU A 370 37.88 12.89 -9.18
C GLU A 370 39.31 12.59 -9.67
N ASP A 371 39.45 11.71 -10.63
CA ASP A 371 40.74 11.31 -11.18
C ASP A 371 40.74 11.38 -12.73
N ASP A 372 41.91 11.46 -13.33
CA ASP A 372 42.15 11.44 -14.78
C ASP A 372 42.51 10.04 -15.31
N GLY A 373 42.11 8.99 -14.59
CA GLY A 373 42.33 7.60 -14.96
C GLY A 373 41.48 7.10 -16.14
N PRO A 374 41.42 5.79 -16.36
CA PRO A 374 40.66 5.19 -17.47
C PRO A 374 39.13 5.24 -17.26
N GLY A 375 38.65 5.60 -16.06
CA GLY A 375 37.23 5.57 -15.70
C GLY A 375 36.67 4.15 -15.54
N ILE A 376 35.34 4.07 -15.39
CA ILE A 376 34.56 2.82 -15.30
C ILE A 376 33.52 2.82 -16.40
N PRO A 377 33.46 1.81 -17.28
CA PRO A 377 32.43 1.69 -18.30
C PRO A 377 31.02 1.75 -17.68
N ALA A 378 30.08 2.45 -18.31
CA ALA A 378 28.73 2.65 -17.77
C ALA A 378 27.99 1.34 -17.44
N ALA A 379 28.20 0.29 -18.23
CA ALA A 379 27.64 -1.05 -18.02
C ALA A 379 28.12 -1.73 -16.72
N GLU A 380 29.33 -1.37 -16.24
CA GLU A 380 29.98 -1.97 -15.07
C GLU A 380 29.70 -1.19 -13.77
N ARG A 381 29.26 0.07 -13.86
CA ARG A 381 29.09 0.97 -12.68
C ARG A 381 28.14 0.45 -11.63
N SER A 382 27.07 -0.27 -12.03
CA SER A 382 26.15 -0.89 -11.08
C SER A 382 26.74 -2.11 -10.37
N ARG A 383 27.71 -2.80 -11.00
CA ARG A 383 28.28 -4.04 -10.50
C ARG A 383 29.55 -3.84 -9.67
N VAL A 384 30.30 -2.75 -9.91
CA VAL A 384 31.53 -2.48 -9.14
C VAL A 384 31.26 -2.13 -7.66
N THR A 385 30.00 -1.92 -7.27
CA THR A 385 29.57 -1.79 -5.88
C THR A 385 29.25 -3.14 -5.23
N ASP A 386 29.19 -4.24 -6.00
CA ASP A 386 29.01 -5.57 -5.45
C ASP A 386 30.30 -6.02 -4.75
N ALA A 387 30.16 -6.68 -3.59
CA ALA A 387 31.31 -7.17 -2.85
C ALA A 387 32.12 -8.21 -3.67
N PHE A 388 33.43 -8.08 -3.65
CA PHE A 388 34.40 -8.94 -4.40
C PHE A 388 34.32 -8.80 -5.92
N TYR A 389 33.48 -7.93 -6.46
CA TYR A 389 33.42 -7.73 -7.90
C TYR A 389 34.64 -6.92 -8.40
N ARG A 390 35.19 -7.32 -9.54
CA ARG A 390 36.29 -6.65 -10.23
C ARG A 390 36.08 -6.74 -11.74
N ILE A 391 36.42 -5.67 -12.44
CA ILE A 391 36.41 -5.67 -13.91
C ILE A 391 37.54 -6.57 -14.39
N LEU A 392 37.22 -7.56 -15.23
CA LEU A 392 38.20 -8.51 -15.80
C LEU A 392 39.18 -7.78 -16.72
N GLY A 393 40.45 -8.13 -16.61
CA GLY A 393 41.51 -7.55 -17.45
C GLY A 393 42.26 -6.34 -16.84
N THR A 394 41.94 -5.95 -15.60
CA THR A 394 42.73 -4.95 -14.86
C THR A 394 43.88 -5.65 -14.13
N GLU A 395 45.15 -5.31 -14.47
CA GLU A 395 46.34 -5.85 -13.79
C GLU A 395 46.51 -5.35 -12.35
N GLN A 396 45.73 -4.37 -11.94
CA GLN A 396 45.78 -3.74 -10.62
C GLN A 396 45.34 -4.70 -9.52
N GLN A 397 46.16 -4.89 -8.49
CA GLN A 397 45.82 -5.73 -7.34
C GLN A 397 44.77 -5.05 -6.45
N GLY A 398 43.63 -5.71 -6.19
CA GLY A 398 42.59 -5.21 -5.30
C GLY A 398 41.65 -6.32 -4.82
N THR A 399 40.91 -6.08 -3.75
CA THR A 399 40.01 -7.06 -3.12
C THR A 399 38.60 -7.04 -3.68
N GLY A 400 38.21 -5.96 -4.37
CA GLY A 400 36.83 -5.72 -4.81
C GLY A 400 35.83 -5.33 -3.66
N LEU A 401 36.37 -5.00 -2.47
CA LEU A 401 35.53 -4.62 -1.33
C LEU A 401 35.44 -3.11 -1.11
N GLY A 402 36.36 -2.31 -1.68
CA GLY A 402 36.42 -0.87 -1.39
C GLY A 402 35.13 -0.13 -1.71
N LEU A 403 34.65 -0.20 -2.96
CA LEU A 403 33.44 0.52 -3.36
C LEU A 403 32.17 -0.02 -2.70
N SER A 404 32.09 -1.32 -2.37
CA SER A 404 30.97 -1.87 -1.60
C SER A 404 30.94 -1.37 -0.15
N ILE A 405 32.12 -1.14 0.47
CA ILE A 405 32.22 -0.48 1.79
C ILE A 405 31.77 0.97 1.69
N ALA A 406 32.23 1.70 0.68
CA ALA A 406 31.84 3.09 0.47
C ALA A 406 30.32 3.25 0.24
N ASP A 407 29.71 2.34 -0.54
CA ASP A 407 28.27 2.30 -0.78
C ASP A 407 27.49 1.98 0.50
N ALA A 408 27.96 1.02 1.31
CA ALA A 408 27.36 0.68 2.59
C ALA A 408 27.40 1.87 3.57
N ILE A 409 28.55 2.60 3.63
CA ILE A 409 28.67 3.82 4.45
C ILE A 409 27.71 4.91 3.95
N ALA A 410 27.68 5.20 2.64
CA ALA A 410 26.78 6.20 2.07
C ALA A 410 25.30 5.90 2.39
N LYS A 411 24.88 4.64 2.20
CA LYS A 411 23.51 4.18 2.55
C LYS A 411 23.19 4.35 4.04
N ARG A 412 24.14 4.10 4.91
CA ARG A 412 24.01 4.25 6.36
C ARG A 412 23.73 5.70 6.78
N TYR A 413 24.24 6.69 6.05
CA TYR A 413 23.93 8.09 6.20
C TYR A 413 22.76 8.57 5.32
N GLY A 414 21.87 7.66 4.93
CA GLY A 414 20.65 7.98 4.18
C GLY A 414 20.88 8.45 2.76
N GLY A 415 22.07 8.17 2.21
CA GLY A 415 22.49 8.60 0.89
C GLY A 415 22.76 7.45 -0.07
N LYS A 416 23.60 7.70 -1.07
CA LYS A 416 23.99 6.74 -2.12
C LYS A 416 25.39 7.03 -2.65
N LEU A 417 26.01 6.00 -3.21
CA LEU A 417 27.23 6.11 -4.01
C LEU A 417 26.87 6.40 -5.48
N ILE A 418 27.55 7.36 -6.09
CA ILE A 418 27.41 7.73 -7.50
C ILE A 418 28.78 7.63 -8.17
N LEU A 419 28.82 6.93 -9.30
CA LEU A 419 29.98 6.81 -10.16
C LEU A 419 29.67 7.43 -11.52
N ALA A 420 30.44 8.42 -11.93
CA ALA A 420 30.27 9.16 -13.16
C ALA A 420 31.61 9.36 -13.90
N ASP A 421 31.54 9.76 -15.16
CA ASP A 421 32.73 10.22 -15.86
C ASP A 421 33.20 11.52 -15.21
N SER A 422 34.53 11.74 -15.26
CA SER A 422 35.13 12.98 -14.80
C SER A 422 34.47 14.20 -15.45
N ARG A 423 34.34 15.30 -14.68
CA ARG A 423 33.82 16.58 -15.16
C ARG A 423 34.97 17.55 -15.56
N ASN A 424 36.09 17.44 -14.85
CA ASN A 424 37.20 18.37 -14.98
C ASN A 424 38.33 17.84 -15.89
N PHE A 425 38.34 16.53 -16.15
CA PHE A 425 39.37 15.89 -16.99
C PHE A 425 38.71 15.31 -18.26
N ALA A 426 39.51 15.19 -19.32
CA ALA A 426 39.04 14.62 -20.60
C ALA A 426 38.63 13.15 -20.50
N HIS A 427 39.23 12.42 -19.57
CA HIS A 427 38.93 11.05 -19.18
C HIS A 427 39.03 10.96 -17.67
N GLY A 428 38.44 9.94 -17.05
CA GLY A 428 38.57 9.73 -15.63
C GLY A 428 37.27 9.28 -14.95
N LEU A 429 37.36 9.11 -13.64
CA LEU A 429 36.27 8.71 -12.79
C LEU A 429 35.98 9.79 -11.74
N LEU A 430 34.67 10.13 -11.59
CA LEU A 430 34.16 10.90 -10.47
C LEU A 430 33.42 9.95 -9.54
N MET A 431 33.97 9.72 -8.36
CA MET A 431 33.34 8.96 -7.26
C MET A 431 32.72 9.94 -6.28
N GLN A 432 31.42 9.79 -6.01
CA GLN A 432 30.68 10.68 -5.13
C GLN A 432 29.86 9.88 -4.11
N ALA A 433 29.95 10.25 -2.84
CA ALA A 433 29.07 9.77 -1.80
C ALA A 433 28.13 10.91 -1.40
N GLU A 434 26.88 10.83 -1.78
CA GLU A 434 25.82 11.70 -1.27
C GLU A 434 25.40 11.20 0.11
N LEU A 435 25.37 12.12 1.09
CA LEU A 435 24.98 11.83 2.48
C LEU A 435 23.84 12.78 2.88
N ASN A 436 22.85 12.30 3.63
CA ASN A 436 21.76 13.13 4.10
C ASN A 436 22.25 14.05 5.23
N LYS A 437 22.18 15.37 5.02
CA LYS A 437 22.67 16.38 5.93
C LYS A 437 21.94 16.38 7.28
N GLN A 438 20.66 15.98 7.31
CA GLN A 438 19.89 15.87 8.56
C GLN A 438 20.46 14.79 9.52
N LEU A 439 21.09 13.74 8.98
CA LEU A 439 21.74 12.69 9.77
C LEU A 439 23.18 13.07 10.21
N LEU A 440 23.70 14.17 9.71
CA LEU A 440 25.04 14.70 9.96
C LEU A 440 25.06 15.98 10.78
N GLN A 441 23.89 16.53 11.13
CA GLN A 441 23.77 17.73 11.98
C GLN A 441 23.86 17.34 13.45
N ALA A 442 24.57 18.17 14.22
CA ALA A 442 24.47 18.14 15.67
C ALA A 442 23.08 18.67 16.08
N ASP A 443 22.43 18.00 17.04
CA ASP A 443 21.26 18.54 17.74
C ASP A 443 21.59 19.87 18.44
#